data_26ec2a035bdd62d57033f8cf9b3309e3
#
_entry.id   26ec2a035bdd62d57033f8cf9b3309e3
#
_cell.length_a   1.000
_cell.length_b   1.000
_cell.length_c   1.000
_cell.angle_alpha   90.00
_cell.angle_beta   90.00
_cell.angle_gamma   90.00
#
_symmetry.space_group_name_H-M   'P 1'
#
loop_
_entity.id
_entity.type
_entity.pdbx_description
1 polymer ?
#
loop_
_entity_poly.entity_id
_entity_poly.type
_entity_poly.pdbx_seq_one_letter_code
_entity_poly.pdbx_strand_id
1 'polypeptide(L)'
;KKFNKSLDDFEAICFHLPFPKIGLKGLNTIVPKQENENLKDKLNENFHTSIIYNQKVGNIYTGSLYLNLLSLLENSKSLSSGDNILMYSYGSGAVCEIFSVTLVDGFEKRLRSDRMADFDTRVKLSIEEYEKMFFEKIELDENGNSSFISDDDSLFSLEKIENHMRIYKKNNF
;
A
#
# COMPACT_ATOMS: atom_id res chain seq x y z
N LYS A 1 9.49 4.34 26.16
CA LYS A 1 10.59 4.93 25.37
C LYS A 1 11.59 3.84 25.04
N LYS A 2 11.35 3.05 23.96
CA LYS A 2 12.32 2.02 23.49
C LYS A 2 13.38 2.61 22.56
N PHE A 3 13.11 3.79 21.98
CA PHE A 3 14.00 4.46 21.05
C PHE A 3 14.22 5.89 21.53
N ASN A 4 15.47 6.32 21.56
CA ASN A 4 15.86 7.66 21.95
C ASN A 4 15.69 8.63 20.76
N LYS A 5 14.52 8.59 20.11
CA LYS A 5 14.17 9.42 18.95
C LYS A 5 12.97 10.31 19.25
N SER A 6 12.99 11.51 18.71
CA SER A 6 11.89 12.47 18.66
C SER A 6 11.25 12.48 17.27
N LEU A 7 10.19 13.27 17.07
CA LEU A 7 9.59 13.41 15.73
C LEU A 7 10.51 14.16 14.75
N ASP A 8 11.41 15.00 15.27
CA ASP A 8 12.41 15.71 14.44
C ASP A 8 13.40 14.78 13.74
N ASP A 9 13.56 13.55 14.25
CA ASP A 9 14.43 12.54 13.66
C ASP A 9 13.81 11.85 12.43
N PHE A 10 12.57 12.20 12.05
CA PHE A 10 11.85 11.57 10.94
C PHE A 10 11.48 12.56 9.86
N GLU A 11 11.68 12.13 8.61
CA GLU A 11 11.26 12.91 7.44
C GLU A 11 9.76 12.74 7.15
N ALA A 12 9.18 11.60 7.45
CA ALA A 12 7.77 11.31 7.23
C ALA A 12 7.22 10.29 8.22
N ILE A 13 5.89 10.23 8.28
CA ILE A 13 5.14 9.20 8.98
C ILE A 13 4.24 8.49 7.97
N CYS A 14 4.44 7.19 7.79
CA CYS A 14 3.55 6.35 7.02
C CYS A 14 2.58 5.61 7.93
N PHE A 15 1.31 5.55 7.53
CA PHE A 15 0.23 4.98 8.33
C PHE A 15 -0.36 3.75 7.64
N HIS A 16 -0.80 2.78 8.44
CA HIS A 16 -1.78 1.80 7.99
C HIS A 16 -3.09 2.53 7.67
N LEU A 17 -3.54 2.43 6.43
CA LEU A 17 -4.65 3.23 5.89
C LEU A 17 -5.77 2.33 5.33
N PRO A 18 -6.80 1.97 6.11
CA PRO A 18 -8.05 1.46 5.53
C PRO A 18 -8.65 2.44 4.52
N PHE A 19 -8.48 3.74 4.78
CA PHE A 19 -8.77 4.87 3.88
C PHE A 19 -7.95 6.12 4.30
N PRO A 20 -7.59 7.01 3.36
CA PRO A 20 -6.63 8.11 3.64
C PRO A 20 -7.01 9.04 4.80
N LYS A 21 -8.32 9.34 5.00
CA LYS A 21 -8.77 10.24 6.07
C LYS A 21 -8.41 9.78 7.48
N ILE A 22 -8.21 8.48 7.72
CA ILE A 22 -7.86 7.99 9.07
C ILE A 22 -6.42 8.36 9.42
N GLY A 23 -5.50 8.27 8.45
CA GLY A 23 -4.12 8.72 8.63
C GLY A 23 -4.04 10.23 8.88
N LEU A 24 -4.84 11.03 8.15
CA LEU A 24 -4.92 12.46 8.38
C LEU A 24 -5.41 12.80 9.80
N LYS A 25 -6.40 12.05 10.32
CA LYS A 25 -6.82 12.21 11.71
C LYS A 25 -5.69 11.90 12.69
N GLY A 26 -4.92 10.83 12.44
CA GLY A 26 -3.74 10.48 13.25
C GLY A 26 -2.70 11.60 13.22
N LEU A 27 -2.33 12.07 12.03
CA LEU A 27 -1.38 13.15 11.85
C LEU A 27 -1.81 14.41 12.59
N ASN A 28 -3.08 14.82 12.47
CA ASN A 28 -3.64 16.01 13.11
C ASN A 28 -3.70 15.92 14.65
N THR A 29 -3.49 14.75 15.24
CA THR A 29 -3.32 14.62 16.70
C THR A 29 -1.88 14.80 17.16
N ILE A 30 -0.93 14.65 16.26
CA ILE A 30 0.51 14.66 16.54
C ILE A 30 1.13 16.01 16.16
N VAL A 31 0.91 16.45 14.93
CA VAL A 31 1.56 17.61 14.31
C VAL A 31 1.25 18.92 15.04
N PRO A 32 0.00 19.25 15.40
CA PRO A 32 -0.30 20.52 16.09
C PRO A 32 0.38 20.69 17.46
N LYS A 33 0.87 19.58 18.03
CA LYS A 33 1.56 19.59 19.34
C LYS A 33 3.05 19.90 19.23
N GLN A 34 3.57 19.99 18.00
CA GLN A 34 4.96 20.34 17.76
C GLN A 34 5.11 21.85 17.76
N GLU A 35 6.23 22.35 18.28
CA GLU A 35 6.56 23.77 18.29
C GLU A 35 7.24 24.21 16.99
N ASN A 36 7.93 23.27 16.32
CA ASN A 36 8.70 23.52 15.11
C ASN A 36 7.77 23.55 13.88
N GLU A 37 7.53 24.74 13.32
CA GLU A 37 6.67 24.92 12.13
C GLU A 37 7.23 24.21 10.89
N ASN A 38 8.56 24.23 10.70
CA ASN A 38 9.18 23.52 9.57
C ASN A 38 8.94 22.00 9.64
N LEU A 39 8.93 21.43 10.85
CA LEU A 39 8.59 20.04 11.08
C LEU A 39 7.12 19.76 10.72
N LYS A 40 6.21 20.65 11.12
CA LYS A 40 4.79 20.51 10.79
C LYS A 40 4.56 20.50 9.28
N ASP A 41 5.14 21.45 8.57
CA ASP A 41 5.02 21.58 7.12
C ASP A 41 5.59 20.35 6.43
N LYS A 42 6.79 19.93 6.80
CA LYS A 42 7.44 18.72 6.29
C LYS A 42 6.57 17.47 6.48
N LEU A 43 6.06 17.23 7.68
CA LEU A 43 5.25 16.05 7.97
C LEU A 43 3.91 16.07 7.22
N ASN A 44 3.29 17.24 7.06
CA ASN A 44 2.06 17.40 6.29
C ASN A 44 2.30 17.17 4.79
N GLU A 45 3.32 17.76 4.20
CA GLU A 45 3.67 17.60 2.79
C GLU A 45 3.94 16.13 2.45
N ASN A 46 4.81 15.49 3.25
CA ASN A 46 5.14 14.09 3.06
C ASN A 46 3.95 13.15 3.30
N PHE A 47 3.03 13.50 4.21
CA PHE A 47 1.79 12.74 4.36
C PHE A 47 0.95 12.79 3.07
N HIS A 48 0.73 13.98 2.50
CA HIS A 48 -0.03 14.10 1.26
C HIS A 48 0.61 13.34 0.10
N THR A 49 1.92 13.35 0.01
CA THR A 49 2.69 12.57 -0.97
C THR A 49 2.53 11.07 -0.75
N SER A 50 2.53 10.63 0.50
CA SER A 50 2.44 9.20 0.86
C SER A 50 1.08 8.57 0.54
N ILE A 51 -0.01 9.34 0.49
CA ILE A 51 -1.36 8.81 0.27
C ILE A 51 -1.80 8.76 -1.20
N ILE A 52 -0.99 9.25 -2.15
CA ILE A 52 -1.37 9.35 -3.57
C ILE A 52 -1.85 7.99 -4.11
N TYR A 53 -1.11 6.92 -3.87
CA TYR A 53 -1.49 5.58 -4.33
C TYR A 53 -2.65 5.00 -3.53
N ASN A 54 -2.71 5.26 -2.22
CA ASN A 54 -3.82 4.80 -1.39
C ASN A 54 -5.18 5.41 -1.78
N GLN A 55 -5.17 6.61 -2.41
CA GLN A 55 -6.38 7.22 -2.97
C GLN A 55 -6.90 6.49 -4.22
N LYS A 56 -6.06 5.70 -4.88
CA LYS A 56 -6.39 4.96 -6.11
C LYS A 56 -6.78 3.51 -5.84
N VAL A 57 -6.53 3.02 -4.63
CA VAL A 57 -6.73 1.62 -4.24
C VAL A 57 -7.66 1.58 -3.03
N GLY A 58 -8.57 0.62 -2.98
CA GLY A 58 -9.41 0.39 -1.80
C GLY A 58 -8.61 -0.15 -0.61
N ASN A 59 -9.31 -0.63 0.41
CA ASN A 59 -8.67 -1.22 1.57
C ASN A 59 -7.94 -2.51 1.19
N ILE A 60 -6.62 -2.54 1.38
CA ILE A 60 -5.75 -3.69 1.17
C ILE A 60 -5.08 -4.15 2.49
N TYR A 61 -5.74 -3.89 3.61
CA TYR A 61 -5.30 -4.27 4.94
C TYR A 61 -3.85 -3.84 5.23
N THR A 62 -3.00 -4.75 5.74
CA THR A 62 -1.60 -4.46 6.05
C THR A 62 -0.80 -3.93 4.86
N GLY A 63 -1.16 -4.32 3.63
CA GLY A 63 -0.55 -3.80 2.41
C GLY A 63 -0.65 -2.28 2.27
N SER A 64 -1.67 -1.66 2.88
CA SER A 64 -1.87 -0.21 2.82
C SER A 64 -0.71 0.60 3.41
N LEU A 65 -0.05 0.10 4.45
CA LEU A 65 1.12 0.74 5.05
C LEU A 65 2.31 0.76 4.08
N TYR A 66 2.55 -0.36 3.41
CA TYR A 66 3.66 -0.48 2.43
C TYR A 66 3.36 0.27 1.14
N LEU A 67 2.08 0.32 0.72
CA LEU A 67 1.66 1.16 -0.41
C LEU A 67 1.84 2.65 -0.08
N ASN A 68 1.59 3.04 1.17
CA ASN A 68 1.83 4.39 1.66
C ASN A 68 3.32 4.75 1.60
N LEU A 69 4.19 3.87 2.07
CA LEU A 69 5.64 4.03 1.96
C LEU A 69 6.08 4.11 0.49
N LEU A 70 5.60 3.21 -0.36
CA LEU A 70 5.95 3.19 -1.79
C LEU A 70 5.54 4.50 -2.48
N SER A 71 4.32 4.97 -2.19
CA SER A 71 3.83 6.25 -2.71
C SER A 71 4.74 7.41 -2.30
N LEU A 72 5.15 7.45 -1.03
CA LEU A 72 6.07 8.45 -0.52
C LEU A 72 7.41 8.41 -1.27
N LEU A 73 8.02 7.22 -1.39
CA LEU A 73 9.34 7.05 -2.01
C LEU A 73 9.34 7.41 -3.49
N GLU A 74 8.29 7.09 -4.23
CA GLU A 74 8.21 7.31 -5.68
C GLU A 74 7.77 8.75 -6.05
N ASN A 75 7.11 9.48 -5.15
CA ASN A 75 6.57 10.80 -5.44
C ASN A 75 7.24 11.94 -4.66
N SER A 76 8.00 11.67 -3.60
CA SER A 76 8.73 12.70 -2.86
C SER A 76 10.02 13.07 -3.60
N LYS A 77 10.32 14.38 -3.57
CA LYS A 77 11.57 14.94 -4.12
C LYS A 77 12.57 15.35 -3.04
N SER A 78 12.17 15.24 -1.77
CA SER A 78 12.96 15.71 -0.63
C SER A 78 13.68 14.61 0.12
N LEU A 79 13.38 13.34 -0.18
CA LEU A 79 13.97 12.20 0.53
C LEU A 79 15.39 11.87 0.02
N SER A 80 16.24 11.51 0.96
CA SER A 80 17.65 11.19 0.74
C SER A 80 18.07 9.93 1.50
N SER A 81 19.18 9.35 1.09
CA SER A 81 19.83 8.27 1.86
C SER A 81 20.14 8.74 3.29
N GLY A 82 19.89 7.86 4.25
CA GLY A 82 20.01 8.16 5.68
C GLY A 82 18.73 8.67 6.34
N ASP A 83 17.75 9.12 5.57
CA ASP A 83 16.46 9.58 6.12
C ASP A 83 15.71 8.47 6.82
N ASN A 84 15.07 8.82 7.93
CA ASN A 84 14.24 7.90 8.68
C ASN A 84 12.76 8.17 8.42
N ILE A 85 12.02 7.09 8.18
CA ILE A 85 10.56 7.11 8.02
C ILE A 85 9.94 6.36 9.20
N LEU A 86 8.99 6.98 9.88
CA LEU A 86 8.23 6.34 10.95
C LEU A 86 7.07 5.55 10.35
N MET A 87 6.98 4.27 10.69
CA MET A 87 5.94 3.36 10.21
C MET A 87 4.97 3.06 11.36
N TYR A 88 3.70 3.41 11.14
CA TYR A 88 2.62 3.14 12.10
C TYR A 88 1.69 2.07 11.57
N SER A 89 1.82 0.86 12.10
CA SER A 89 0.97 -0.29 11.80
C SER A 89 -0.13 -0.43 12.85
N TYR A 90 -1.37 -0.56 12.41
CA TYR A 90 -2.52 -0.73 13.28
C TYR A 90 -3.34 -1.94 12.85
N GLY A 91 -3.79 -2.73 13.83
CA GLY A 91 -4.70 -3.86 13.64
C GLY A 91 -5.96 -3.71 14.51
N SER A 92 -7.12 -4.12 13.96
CA SER A 92 -8.43 -3.97 14.62
C SER A 92 -8.63 -4.82 15.88
N GLY A 93 -7.71 -5.74 16.19
CA GLY A 93 -7.64 -6.43 17.49
C GLY A 93 -7.03 -5.58 18.61
N ALA A 94 -6.95 -4.25 18.40
CA ALA A 94 -6.28 -3.25 19.21
C ALA A 94 -4.78 -3.50 19.38
N VAL A 95 -4.12 -4.01 18.33
CA VAL A 95 -2.67 -4.13 18.26
C VAL A 95 -2.10 -2.98 17.44
N CYS A 96 -1.07 -2.33 17.94
CA CYS A 96 -0.34 -1.27 17.25
C CYS A 96 1.16 -1.55 17.35
N GLU A 97 1.83 -1.45 16.20
CA GLU A 97 3.27 -1.51 16.12
C GLU A 97 3.81 -0.22 15.49
N ILE A 98 4.82 0.36 16.12
CA ILE A 98 5.53 1.52 15.61
C ILE A 98 6.99 1.14 15.43
N PHE A 99 7.48 1.29 14.21
CA PHE A 99 8.88 1.02 13.87
C PHE A 99 9.41 2.07 12.89
N SER A 100 10.71 2.13 12.72
CA SER A 100 11.33 3.03 11.75
C SER A 100 12.08 2.25 10.69
N VAL A 101 12.07 2.80 9.47
CA VAL A 101 12.95 2.36 8.38
C VAL A 101 13.90 3.49 8.04
N THR A 102 15.13 3.15 7.67
CA THR A 102 16.13 4.11 7.21
C THR A 102 16.41 3.87 5.73
N LEU A 103 16.38 4.93 4.93
CA LEU A 103 16.65 4.84 3.51
C LEU A 103 18.14 4.56 3.27
N VAL A 104 18.43 3.55 2.47
CA VAL A 104 19.80 3.14 2.16
C VAL A 104 20.27 3.77 0.85
N ASP A 105 21.60 3.84 0.64
CA ASP A 105 22.17 4.36 -0.59
C ASP A 105 21.66 3.60 -1.82
N GLY A 106 21.26 4.37 -2.82
CA GLY A 106 20.79 3.84 -4.09
C GLY A 106 19.36 3.29 -4.06
N PHE A 107 18.57 3.59 -3.02
CA PHE A 107 17.14 3.19 -2.96
C PHE A 107 16.38 3.70 -4.19
N GLU A 108 16.70 4.87 -4.70
CA GLU A 108 16.05 5.51 -5.86
C GLU A 108 16.11 4.64 -7.12
N LYS A 109 17.16 3.83 -7.27
CA LYS A 109 17.34 2.91 -8.42
C LYS A 109 16.31 1.78 -8.46
N ARG A 110 15.57 1.58 -7.38
CA ARG A 110 14.52 0.57 -7.25
C ARG A 110 13.11 1.13 -7.45
N LEU A 111 12.99 2.46 -7.56
CA LEU A 111 11.72 3.15 -7.68
C LEU A 111 11.28 3.25 -9.14
N ARG A 112 9.97 3.37 -9.35
CA ARG A 112 9.35 3.58 -10.67
C ARG A 112 8.75 4.98 -10.74
N SER A 113 9.01 5.68 -11.82
CA SER A 113 8.41 7.00 -12.09
C SER A 113 7.05 6.92 -12.82
N ASP A 114 6.71 5.74 -13.34
CA ASP A 114 5.56 5.50 -14.23
C ASP A 114 4.41 4.72 -13.58
N ARG A 115 4.48 4.43 -12.26
CA ARG A 115 3.48 3.61 -11.58
C ARG A 115 2.06 4.20 -11.63
N MET A 116 1.92 5.51 -11.74
CA MET A 116 0.60 6.13 -11.91
C MET A 116 -0.12 5.63 -13.17
N ALA A 117 0.62 5.35 -14.25
CA ALA A 117 0.05 4.82 -15.47
C ALA A 117 -0.59 3.43 -15.25
N ASP A 118 -0.06 2.61 -14.34
CA ASP A 118 -0.65 1.29 -14.01
C ASP A 118 -2.08 1.44 -13.46
N PHE A 119 -2.38 2.53 -12.73
CA PHE A 119 -3.72 2.80 -12.23
C PHE A 119 -4.69 3.27 -13.34
N ASP A 120 -4.18 3.92 -14.36
CA ASP A 120 -4.98 4.44 -15.48
C ASP A 120 -5.33 3.34 -16.50
N THR A 121 -4.59 2.22 -16.49
CA THR A 121 -4.90 1.04 -17.35
C THR A 121 -6.06 0.20 -16.82
N ARG A 122 -6.54 0.46 -15.60
CA ARG A 122 -7.64 -0.32 -15.02
C ARG A 122 -8.95 -0.09 -15.77
N VAL A 123 -9.65 -1.18 -16.07
CA VAL A 123 -10.96 -1.15 -16.73
C VAL A 123 -12.02 -0.70 -15.72
N LYS A 124 -12.79 0.32 -16.09
CA LYS A 124 -13.95 0.76 -15.32
C LYS A 124 -15.12 -0.14 -15.65
N LEU A 125 -15.62 -0.85 -14.65
CA LEU A 125 -16.80 -1.71 -14.78
C LEU A 125 -18.09 -0.92 -14.56
N SER A 126 -19.19 -1.38 -15.18
CA SER A 126 -20.55 -1.02 -14.76
C SER A 126 -20.88 -1.70 -13.42
N ILE A 127 -22.00 -1.30 -12.80
CA ILE A 127 -22.46 -1.95 -11.57
C ILE A 127 -22.82 -3.40 -11.83
N GLU A 128 -23.48 -3.71 -12.93
CA GLU A 128 -23.87 -5.06 -13.32
C GLU A 128 -22.67 -5.97 -13.55
N GLU A 129 -21.63 -5.47 -14.25
CA GLU A 129 -20.39 -6.22 -14.45
C GLU A 129 -19.67 -6.48 -13.12
N TYR A 130 -19.60 -5.47 -12.24
CA TYR A 130 -19.01 -5.62 -10.92
C TYR A 130 -19.77 -6.65 -10.07
N GLU A 131 -21.11 -6.57 -10.02
CA GLU A 131 -21.95 -7.51 -9.26
C GLU A 131 -21.79 -8.93 -9.80
N LYS A 132 -21.78 -9.10 -11.13
CA LYS A 132 -21.55 -10.39 -11.75
C LYS A 132 -20.22 -11.00 -11.28
N MET A 133 -19.12 -10.25 -11.37
CA MET A 133 -17.81 -10.71 -10.93
C MET A 133 -17.74 -10.94 -9.41
N PHE A 134 -18.39 -10.09 -8.61
CA PHE A 134 -18.37 -10.20 -7.15
C PHE A 134 -19.13 -11.41 -6.62
N PHE A 135 -20.26 -11.74 -7.25
CA PHE A 135 -21.11 -12.87 -6.85
C PHE A 135 -20.75 -14.17 -7.57
N GLU A 136 -19.91 -14.11 -8.60
CA GLU A 136 -19.44 -15.30 -9.30
C GLU A 136 -18.69 -16.21 -8.33
N LYS A 137 -19.11 -17.47 -8.30
CA LYS A 137 -18.46 -18.49 -7.47
C LYS A 137 -17.80 -19.51 -8.37
N ILE A 138 -16.58 -19.86 -8.02
CA ILE A 138 -15.90 -20.99 -8.61
C ILE A 138 -16.51 -22.27 -8.03
N GLU A 139 -17.15 -23.07 -8.87
CA GLU A 139 -17.64 -24.36 -8.46
C GLU A 139 -16.50 -25.37 -8.39
N LEU A 140 -16.45 -26.10 -7.29
CA LEU A 140 -15.46 -27.15 -7.06
C LEU A 140 -16.20 -28.50 -7.10
N ASP A 141 -15.51 -29.54 -7.59
CA ASP A 141 -15.96 -30.91 -7.47
C ASP A 141 -15.88 -31.41 -6.00
N GLU A 142 -16.31 -32.66 -5.77
CA GLU A 142 -16.30 -33.29 -4.44
C GLU A 142 -14.92 -33.39 -3.82
N ASN A 143 -13.86 -33.32 -4.64
CA ASN A 143 -12.46 -33.37 -4.23
C ASN A 143 -11.81 -31.97 -4.11
N GLY A 144 -12.57 -30.90 -4.33
CA GLY A 144 -12.08 -29.55 -4.27
C GLY A 144 -11.27 -29.12 -5.49
N ASN A 145 -11.59 -29.65 -6.68
CA ASN A 145 -10.91 -29.34 -7.93
C ASN A 145 -11.78 -28.48 -8.85
N SER A 146 -11.15 -27.65 -9.64
CA SER A 146 -11.74 -26.91 -10.75
C SER A 146 -10.69 -26.54 -11.77
N SER A 147 -11.03 -26.58 -13.07
CA SER A 147 -10.15 -26.18 -14.17
C SER A 147 -10.66 -24.90 -14.79
N PHE A 148 -9.75 -24.02 -15.19
CA PHE A 148 -10.06 -22.76 -15.83
C PHE A 148 -9.34 -22.65 -17.17
N ILE A 149 -10.03 -22.09 -18.15
CA ILE A 149 -9.39 -21.50 -19.32
C ILE A 149 -9.34 -20.01 -19.01
N SER A 150 -8.17 -19.51 -18.70
CA SER A 150 -7.97 -18.09 -18.45
C SER A 150 -7.53 -17.39 -19.73
N ASP A 151 -8.29 -16.39 -20.14
CA ASP A 151 -7.93 -15.44 -21.21
C ASP A 151 -7.11 -14.27 -20.65
N ASP A 152 -6.58 -14.41 -19.42
CA ASP A 152 -5.81 -13.39 -18.73
C ASP A 152 -4.38 -13.32 -19.28
N ASP A 153 -4.05 -12.18 -19.89
CA ASP A 153 -2.72 -11.87 -20.46
C ASP A 153 -1.69 -11.46 -19.41
N SER A 154 -2.02 -11.54 -18.13
CA SER A 154 -1.07 -11.23 -17.06
C SER A 154 0.08 -12.24 -17.01
N LEU A 155 1.22 -11.82 -16.41
CA LEU A 155 2.41 -12.69 -16.27
C LEU A 155 2.10 -14.01 -15.55
N PHE A 156 1.14 -13.98 -14.62
CA PHE A 156 0.65 -15.16 -13.90
C PHE A 156 -0.86 -15.20 -13.94
N SER A 157 -1.42 -16.35 -14.32
CA SER A 157 -2.87 -16.57 -14.29
C SER A 157 -3.23 -17.82 -13.50
N LEU A 158 -4.46 -17.88 -12.95
CA LEU A 158 -4.96 -19.05 -12.27
C LEU A 158 -5.21 -20.16 -13.31
N GLU A 159 -4.54 -21.30 -13.18
CA GLU A 159 -4.67 -22.44 -14.09
C GLU A 159 -5.75 -23.40 -13.62
N LYS A 160 -5.73 -23.76 -12.35
CA LYS A 160 -6.68 -24.70 -11.75
C LYS A 160 -6.73 -24.53 -10.23
N ILE A 161 -7.76 -25.12 -9.63
CA ILE A 161 -7.78 -25.45 -8.21
C ILE A 161 -7.65 -26.96 -8.10
N GLU A 162 -6.79 -27.44 -7.23
CA GLU A 162 -6.55 -28.86 -7.00
C GLU A 162 -6.45 -29.11 -5.48
N ASN A 163 -7.29 -29.99 -4.95
CA ASN A 163 -7.40 -30.25 -3.52
C ASN A 163 -7.53 -28.94 -2.69
N HIS A 164 -8.42 -28.04 -3.10
CA HIS A 164 -8.66 -26.72 -2.52
C HIS A 164 -7.48 -25.73 -2.61
N MET A 165 -6.38 -26.07 -3.30
CA MET A 165 -5.24 -25.20 -3.51
C MET A 165 -5.26 -24.55 -4.88
N ARG A 166 -5.01 -23.23 -4.94
CA ARG A 166 -4.88 -22.50 -6.20
C ARG A 166 -3.53 -22.78 -6.84
N ILE A 167 -3.55 -23.22 -8.08
CA ILE A 167 -2.36 -23.48 -8.91
C ILE A 167 -2.31 -22.41 -9.99
N TYR A 168 -1.19 -21.69 -10.03
CA TYR A 168 -0.95 -20.62 -10.99
C TYR A 168 0.05 -21.07 -12.04
N LYS A 169 -0.16 -20.64 -13.29
CA LYS A 169 0.83 -20.78 -14.36
C LYS A 169 1.48 -19.43 -14.65
N LYS A 170 2.73 -19.49 -15.10
CA LYS A 170 3.41 -18.34 -15.69
C LYS A 170 3.15 -18.33 -17.19
N ASN A 171 2.59 -17.25 -17.70
CA ASN A 171 2.40 -17.07 -19.13
C ASN A 171 3.73 -16.62 -19.75
N ASN A 172 4.07 -17.19 -20.90
CA ASN A 172 5.24 -16.78 -21.68
C ASN A 172 4.78 -15.71 -22.67
N PHE A 173 5.43 -14.55 -22.61
CA PHE A 173 5.30 -13.47 -23.58
C PHE A 173 6.45 -13.53 -24.56
#